data_c49ce124bf1b0138e4b19994310a9c65
#
_entry.id   c49ce124bf1b0138e4b19994310a9c65
#
_cell.length_a   1.000
_cell.length_b   1.000
_cell.length_c   1.000
_cell.angle_alpha   90.00
_cell.angle_beta   90.00
_cell.angle_gamma   90.00
#
_symmetry.space_group_name_H-M   'P 1'
#
loop_
_entity.id
_entity.type
_entity.pdbx_description
1 polymer ?
#
loop_
_entity_poly.entity_id
_entity_poly.type
_entity_poly.pdbx_seq_one_letter_code
_entity_poly.pdbx_strand_id
1 'polypeptide(L)'
;MKKQFLAFAPALLMAAVFTMSSCEKEEDKTYANVLVTHASPDAPGVDLLVDDSKQNSSALTFPNNTGYLQVESGARNIKVNVSGTSTTVINADLTLEKDKNYSVFAVDSVSKISAVVVADDLTAPAAGKAHVRFIHLSPNAPAVDVALDGGAVVFGNTAFKASTAFTPLDAGTYDLEVRVAGTSTVALDLDPITLQAGKIYTVFAKGFLTGTGAQALSAEIIVNK
;
A
#
# COMPACT_ATOMS: atom_id res chain seq x y z
N MET A 1 -46.83 -71.97 54.16
CA MET A 1 -46.36 -70.65 54.25
C MET A 1 -45.39 -70.44 53.10
N LYS A 2 -45.82 -69.85 51.96
CA LYS A 2 -44.96 -69.55 50.78
C LYS A 2 -44.85 -68.08 50.69
N LYS A 3 -43.61 -67.57 50.90
CA LYS A 3 -43.27 -66.13 50.73
C LYS A 3 -42.99 -65.92 49.24
N GLN A 4 -43.74 -65.03 48.59
CA GLN A 4 -43.47 -64.56 47.24
C GLN A 4 -42.58 -63.34 47.40
N PHE A 5 -41.42 -63.37 46.72
CA PHE A 5 -40.54 -62.24 46.53
C PHE A 5 -40.95 -61.50 45.25
N LEU A 6 -41.33 -60.25 45.43
CA LEU A 6 -41.59 -59.31 44.32
C LEU A 6 -40.26 -58.65 43.88
N ALA A 7 -39.84 -58.96 42.68
CA ALA A 7 -38.67 -58.34 42.09
C ALA A 7 -39.02 -56.98 41.45
N PHE A 8 -38.49 -55.92 41.99
CA PHE A 8 -38.54 -54.57 41.35
C PHE A 8 -37.39 -54.45 40.34
N ALA A 9 -37.73 -54.26 39.05
CA ALA A 9 -36.76 -53.89 38.02
C ALA A 9 -36.65 -52.37 37.95
N PRO A 10 -35.43 -51.77 37.99
CA PRO A 10 -35.28 -50.34 37.72
C PRO A 10 -35.28 -50.08 36.23
N ALA A 11 -36.20 -49.26 35.76
CA ALA A 11 -36.22 -48.73 34.42
C ALA A 11 -35.08 -47.70 34.26
N LEU A 12 -34.06 -48.02 33.46
CA LEU A 12 -32.97 -47.16 33.10
C LEU A 12 -33.42 -46.14 32.05
N LEU A 13 -33.64 -44.89 32.46
CA LEU A 13 -34.02 -43.79 31.58
C LEU A 13 -32.76 -43.29 30.88
N MET A 14 -32.55 -43.68 29.62
CA MET A 14 -31.41 -43.23 28.79
C MET A 14 -31.74 -41.85 28.26
N ALA A 15 -31.17 -40.79 28.86
CA ALA A 15 -31.22 -39.43 28.37
C ALA A 15 -30.27 -39.29 27.16
N ALA A 16 -30.82 -39.23 25.95
CA ALA A 16 -30.06 -38.92 24.76
C ALA A 16 -29.68 -37.43 24.78
N VAL A 17 -28.43 -37.14 25.07
CA VAL A 17 -27.84 -35.79 24.93
C VAL A 17 -27.58 -35.57 23.45
N PHE A 18 -28.48 -34.84 22.75
CA PHE A 18 -28.20 -34.28 21.43
C PHE A 18 -27.21 -33.15 21.57
N THR A 19 -25.91 -33.42 21.32
CA THR A 19 -24.93 -32.38 21.09
C THR A 19 -25.21 -31.75 19.72
N MET A 20 -25.88 -30.59 19.71
CA MET A 20 -25.94 -29.74 18.52
C MET A 20 -24.52 -29.23 18.25
N SER A 21 -23.79 -29.93 17.35
CA SER A 21 -22.58 -29.40 16.77
C SER A 21 -23.00 -28.26 15.84
N SER A 22 -22.92 -27.03 16.32
CA SER A 22 -22.99 -25.84 15.49
C SER A 22 -21.75 -25.85 14.59
N CYS A 23 -21.92 -26.32 13.34
CA CYS A 23 -20.95 -25.97 12.30
C CYS A 23 -21.09 -24.46 12.06
N GLU A 24 -20.29 -23.65 12.73
CA GLU A 24 -19.96 -22.34 12.22
C GLU A 24 -19.32 -22.57 10.86
N LYS A 25 -20.00 -22.14 9.80
CA LYS A 25 -19.36 -22.00 8.49
C LYS A 25 -18.21 -21.01 8.69
N GLU A 26 -16.98 -21.48 8.64
CA GLU A 26 -15.85 -20.59 8.41
C GLU A 26 -16.15 -19.86 7.09
N GLU A 27 -16.44 -18.57 7.17
CA GLU A 27 -16.52 -17.75 5.97
C GLU A 27 -15.13 -17.79 5.33
N ASP A 28 -15.07 -18.22 4.07
CA ASP A 28 -13.83 -18.24 3.29
C ASP A 28 -13.27 -16.81 3.23
N LYS A 29 -12.27 -16.53 4.05
CA LYS A 29 -11.60 -15.23 4.10
C LYS A 29 -10.97 -14.94 2.74
N THR A 30 -11.27 -13.78 2.22
CA THR A 30 -10.70 -13.30 0.96
C THR A 30 -9.79 -12.11 1.23
N TYR A 31 -8.76 -11.91 0.40
CA TYR A 31 -7.70 -10.96 0.66
C TYR A 31 -7.46 -10.03 -0.52
N ALA A 32 -6.96 -8.84 -0.20
CA ALA A 32 -6.33 -7.90 -1.11
C ALA A 32 -4.87 -7.73 -0.70
N ASN A 33 -4.03 -7.20 -1.60
CA ASN A 33 -2.66 -6.87 -1.29
C ASN A 33 -2.52 -5.36 -1.16
N VAL A 34 -1.93 -4.89 -0.08
CA VAL A 34 -1.77 -3.46 0.21
C VAL A 34 -0.30 -3.15 0.50
N LEU A 35 0.31 -2.28 -0.29
CA LEU A 35 1.63 -1.73 -0.07
C LEU A 35 1.48 -0.33 0.54
N VAL A 36 2.13 -0.08 1.67
CA VAL A 36 2.09 1.24 2.33
C VAL A 36 3.45 1.88 2.29
N THR A 37 3.53 3.13 1.80
CA THR A 37 4.75 3.92 1.71
C THR A 37 4.66 5.15 2.60
N HIS A 38 5.69 5.38 3.39
CA HIS A 38 5.86 6.63 4.13
C HIS A 38 6.50 7.68 3.22
N ALA A 39 5.68 8.57 2.65
CA ALA A 39 6.13 9.61 1.73
C ALA A 39 5.98 11.05 2.31
N SER A 40 5.77 11.19 3.62
CA SER A 40 5.74 12.48 4.32
C SER A 40 7.17 12.83 4.79
N PRO A 41 7.81 13.88 4.24
CA PRO A 41 9.25 14.07 4.42
C PRO A 41 9.68 14.46 5.84
N ASP A 42 8.83 15.14 6.60
CA ASP A 42 9.11 15.68 7.94
C ASP A 42 8.33 14.95 9.05
N ALA A 43 7.54 13.93 8.71
CA ALA A 43 6.83 13.14 9.72
C ALA A 43 7.78 12.11 10.37
N PRO A 44 7.57 11.82 11.67
CA PRO A 44 8.32 10.77 12.35
C PRO A 44 7.98 9.39 11.80
N GLY A 45 8.73 8.35 12.19
CA GLY A 45 8.39 6.98 11.89
C GLY A 45 6.99 6.61 12.38
N VAL A 46 6.29 5.74 11.65
CA VAL A 46 4.89 5.43 11.90
C VAL A 46 4.63 3.94 12.09
N ASP A 47 3.56 3.65 12.79
CA ASP A 47 2.95 2.33 12.93
C ASP A 47 1.69 2.27 12.08
N LEU A 48 1.59 1.23 11.23
CA LEU A 48 0.43 0.94 10.41
C LEU A 48 -0.50 -0.01 11.17
N LEU A 49 -1.78 0.34 11.25
CA LEU A 49 -2.81 -0.51 11.82
C LEU A 49 -3.92 -0.76 10.78
N VAL A 50 -4.41 -1.99 10.76
CA VAL A 50 -5.62 -2.39 10.02
C VAL A 50 -6.60 -2.93 11.05
N ASP A 51 -7.78 -2.34 11.13
CA ASP A 51 -8.80 -2.67 12.13
C ASP A 51 -8.21 -2.74 13.54
N ASP A 52 -7.42 -1.70 13.90
CA ASP A 52 -6.68 -1.56 15.17
C ASP A 52 -5.55 -2.60 15.41
N SER A 53 -5.32 -3.52 14.48
CA SER A 53 -4.23 -4.49 14.56
C SER A 53 -2.98 -3.97 13.87
N LYS A 54 -1.85 -3.87 14.59
CA LYS A 54 -0.57 -3.39 14.06
C LYS A 54 0.00 -4.38 13.03
N GLN A 55 0.43 -3.87 11.88
CA GLN A 55 0.91 -4.64 10.73
C GLN A 55 2.43 -4.64 10.58
N ASN A 56 3.13 -3.61 11.05
CA ASN A 56 4.58 -3.50 10.95
C ASN A 56 5.27 -3.80 12.28
N SER A 57 6.35 -4.58 12.25
CA SER A 57 7.14 -4.95 13.44
C SER A 57 8.06 -3.83 13.91
N SER A 58 8.50 -2.96 13.00
CA SER A 58 9.33 -1.79 13.26
C SER A 58 8.71 -0.54 12.64
N ALA A 59 9.06 0.64 13.15
CA ALA A 59 8.56 1.91 12.60
C ALA A 59 8.83 2.00 11.10
N LEU A 60 7.79 2.32 10.33
CA LEU A 60 7.94 2.67 8.92
C LEU A 60 8.40 4.12 8.83
N THR A 61 9.59 4.34 8.28
CA THR A 61 10.23 5.66 8.18
C THR A 61 10.28 6.14 6.74
N PHE A 62 10.27 7.44 6.53
CA PHE A 62 10.48 8.07 5.22
C PHE A 62 11.84 7.68 4.61
N PRO A 63 11.92 7.30 3.33
CA PRO A 63 10.86 7.10 2.33
C PRO A 63 10.46 5.62 2.11
N ASN A 64 10.59 4.76 3.11
CA ASN A 64 10.44 3.32 3.00
C ASN A 64 8.98 2.87 2.80
N ASN A 65 8.81 1.62 2.37
CA ASN A 65 7.52 0.96 2.21
C ASN A 65 7.51 -0.43 2.89
N THR A 66 6.31 -0.98 3.04
CA THR A 66 6.09 -2.28 3.70
C THR A 66 6.30 -3.49 2.78
N GLY A 67 6.42 -3.28 1.47
CA GLY A 67 6.05 -4.32 0.51
C GLY A 67 4.53 -4.58 0.53
N TYR A 68 4.07 -5.55 -0.28
CA TYR A 68 2.66 -5.93 -0.27
C TYR A 68 2.33 -6.81 0.94
N LEU A 69 1.40 -6.32 1.77
CA LEU A 69 0.80 -7.03 2.90
C LEU A 69 -0.54 -7.62 2.45
N GLN A 70 -0.83 -8.85 2.84
CA GLN A 70 -2.17 -9.41 2.66
C GLN A 70 -3.10 -8.85 3.73
N VAL A 71 -4.16 -8.18 3.30
CA VAL A 71 -5.20 -7.59 4.14
C VAL A 71 -6.53 -8.22 3.75
N GLU A 72 -7.33 -8.63 4.72
CA GLU A 72 -8.66 -9.19 4.48
C GLU A 72 -9.50 -8.20 3.67
N SER A 73 -10.16 -8.66 2.60
CA SER A 73 -10.96 -7.80 1.72
C SER A 73 -12.24 -7.30 2.40
N GLY A 74 -12.92 -6.35 1.78
CA GLY A 74 -14.09 -5.66 2.33
C GLY A 74 -13.75 -4.28 2.88
N ALA A 75 -14.63 -3.72 3.70
CA ALA A 75 -14.40 -2.44 4.37
C ALA A 75 -13.37 -2.65 5.50
N ARG A 76 -12.29 -1.86 5.47
CA ARG A 76 -11.21 -1.90 6.46
C ARG A 76 -10.89 -0.50 6.96
N ASN A 77 -10.68 -0.38 8.25
CA ASN A 77 -10.18 0.88 8.83
C ASN A 77 -8.65 0.84 8.85
N ILE A 78 -8.02 1.77 8.13
CA ILE A 78 -6.57 1.92 8.07
C ILE A 78 -6.18 3.11 8.91
N LYS A 79 -5.35 2.88 9.94
CA LYS A 79 -4.79 3.93 10.77
C LYS A 79 -3.27 3.98 10.63
N VAL A 80 -2.75 5.19 10.68
CA VAL A 80 -1.31 5.45 10.79
C VAL A 80 -1.09 6.23 12.08
N ASN A 81 -0.35 5.63 13.00
CA ASN A 81 -0.01 6.26 14.27
C ASN A 81 1.46 6.67 14.30
N VAL A 82 1.79 7.72 15.04
CA VAL A 82 3.18 8.01 15.39
C VAL A 82 3.75 6.80 16.14
N SER A 83 4.86 6.26 15.66
CA SER A 83 5.39 4.98 16.18
C SER A 83 5.66 5.01 17.67
N GLY A 84 5.24 3.95 18.35
CA GLY A 84 5.36 3.81 19.80
C GLY A 84 4.35 4.65 20.59
N THR A 85 3.37 5.29 19.94
CA THR A 85 2.31 6.08 20.60
C THR A 85 0.92 5.68 20.10
N SER A 86 -0.12 6.21 20.73
CA SER A 86 -1.51 6.11 20.27
C SER A 86 -1.96 7.33 19.43
N THR A 87 -1.04 8.23 19.07
CA THR A 87 -1.36 9.43 18.29
C THR A 87 -1.61 9.05 16.84
N THR A 88 -2.86 9.08 16.41
CA THR A 88 -3.25 8.79 15.03
C THR A 88 -3.06 10.05 14.16
N VAL A 89 -2.32 9.92 13.07
CA VAL A 89 -2.07 10.98 12.08
C VAL A 89 -2.85 10.78 10.78
N ILE A 90 -3.23 9.54 10.46
CA ILE A 90 -4.16 9.20 9.37
C ILE A 90 -5.16 8.18 9.90
N ASN A 91 -6.43 8.40 9.60
CA ASN A 91 -7.52 7.44 9.83
C ASN A 91 -8.42 7.45 8.58
N ALA A 92 -8.49 6.35 7.88
CA ALA A 92 -9.22 6.23 6.61
C ALA A 92 -9.91 4.87 6.50
N ASP A 93 -11.18 4.90 6.07
CA ASP A 93 -11.89 3.68 5.72
C ASP A 93 -11.68 3.39 4.23
N LEU A 94 -11.18 2.19 3.91
CA LEU A 94 -10.94 1.73 2.56
C LEU A 94 -11.79 0.49 2.28
N THR A 95 -12.37 0.43 1.09
CA THR A 95 -12.99 -0.80 0.59
C THR A 95 -11.98 -1.53 -0.28
N LEU A 96 -11.51 -2.67 0.20
CA LEU A 96 -10.52 -3.51 -0.47
C LEU A 96 -11.24 -4.63 -1.21
N GLU A 97 -11.13 -4.67 -2.54
CA GLU A 97 -11.70 -5.74 -3.34
C GLU A 97 -10.82 -6.99 -3.30
N LYS A 98 -11.45 -8.16 -3.31
CA LYS A 98 -10.76 -9.45 -3.37
C LYS A 98 -9.80 -9.50 -4.56
N ASP A 99 -8.59 -10.05 -4.32
CA ASP A 99 -7.54 -10.28 -5.32
C ASP A 99 -7.02 -9.00 -6.02
N LYS A 100 -7.35 -7.81 -5.49
CA LYS A 100 -6.82 -6.53 -5.97
C LYS A 100 -5.57 -6.11 -5.20
N ASN A 101 -4.79 -5.26 -5.85
CA ASN A 101 -3.57 -4.70 -5.27
C ASN A 101 -3.71 -3.18 -5.16
N TYR A 102 -3.20 -2.63 -4.07
CA TYR A 102 -3.28 -1.21 -3.76
C TYR A 102 -1.95 -0.69 -3.24
N SER A 103 -1.58 0.51 -3.65
CA SER A 103 -0.52 1.29 -3.01
C SER A 103 -1.15 2.44 -2.23
N VAL A 104 -0.76 2.58 -0.97
CA VAL A 104 -1.19 3.64 -0.07
C VAL A 104 0.05 4.46 0.31
N PHE A 105 -0.01 5.76 0.12
CA PHE A 105 1.09 6.68 0.45
C PHE A 105 0.64 7.64 1.55
N ALA A 106 1.39 7.68 2.66
CA ALA A 106 1.24 8.74 3.66
C ALA A 106 2.05 9.95 3.17
N VAL A 107 1.38 11.03 2.81
CA VAL A 107 1.95 12.16 2.05
C VAL A 107 1.71 13.50 2.72
N ASP A 108 2.35 14.56 2.18
CA ASP A 108 2.31 15.93 2.64
C ASP A 108 3.25 16.19 3.85
N SER A 109 3.32 17.42 4.32
CA SER A 109 3.99 17.73 5.58
C SER A 109 3.23 17.13 6.77
N VAL A 110 3.93 16.88 7.88
CA VAL A 110 3.34 16.27 9.08
C VAL A 110 2.07 16.99 9.56
N SER A 111 2.03 18.33 9.44
CA SER A 111 0.87 19.14 9.85
C SER A 111 -0.35 19.00 8.94
N LYS A 112 -0.19 18.41 7.74
CA LYS A 112 -1.25 18.23 6.72
C LYS A 112 -1.28 16.80 6.20
N ILE A 113 -0.65 15.88 6.92
CA ILE A 113 -0.48 14.49 6.48
C ILE A 113 -1.82 13.86 6.09
N SER A 114 -1.82 13.15 4.97
CA SER A 114 -3.00 12.50 4.42
C SER A 114 -2.61 11.25 3.64
N ALA A 115 -3.59 10.41 3.30
CA ALA A 115 -3.36 9.24 2.48
C ALA A 115 -3.69 9.51 0.99
N VAL A 116 -2.84 9.01 0.09
CA VAL A 116 -3.14 8.83 -1.33
C VAL A 116 -3.23 7.33 -1.57
N VAL A 117 -4.36 6.87 -2.14
CA VAL A 117 -4.62 5.46 -2.43
C VAL A 117 -4.73 5.29 -3.94
N VAL A 118 -3.98 4.35 -4.49
CA VAL A 118 -3.99 4.01 -5.92
C VAL A 118 -4.15 2.50 -6.08
N ALA A 119 -5.02 2.08 -6.99
CA ALA A 119 -5.11 0.69 -7.41
C ALA A 119 -3.91 0.33 -8.29
N ASP A 120 -3.37 -0.87 -8.09
CA ASP A 120 -2.22 -1.38 -8.83
C ASP A 120 -2.64 -2.46 -9.82
N ASP A 121 -2.55 -2.15 -11.11
CA ASP A 121 -2.64 -3.18 -12.14
C ASP A 121 -1.28 -3.87 -12.29
N LEU A 122 -1.18 -5.07 -11.71
CA LEU A 122 0.02 -5.90 -11.77
C LEU A 122 -0.04 -6.93 -12.90
N THR A 123 -0.84 -6.70 -13.94
CA THR A 123 -0.83 -7.49 -15.18
C THR A 123 0.56 -7.46 -15.79
N ALA A 124 1.07 -8.65 -16.14
CA ALA A 124 2.43 -8.76 -16.65
C ALA A 124 2.63 -7.94 -17.95
N PRO A 125 3.72 -7.16 -18.03
CA PRO A 125 4.07 -6.46 -19.26
C PRO A 125 4.27 -7.40 -20.44
N ALA A 126 4.08 -6.90 -21.66
CA ALA A 126 4.45 -7.62 -22.90
C ALA A 126 5.95 -7.95 -22.94
N ALA A 127 6.33 -8.93 -23.75
CA ALA A 127 7.74 -9.34 -23.89
C ALA A 127 8.63 -8.14 -24.27
N GLY A 128 9.74 -7.98 -23.57
CA GLY A 128 10.69 -6.88 -23.73
C GLY A 128 10.27 -5.56 -23.12
N LYS A 129 9.09 -5.47 -22.49
CA LYS A 129 8.57 -4.26 -21.83
C LYS A 129 8.63 -4.35 -20.31
N ALA A 130 8.69 -3.19 -19.67
CA ALA A 130 8.36 -2.93 -18.28
C ALA A 130 7.13 -2.03 -18.21
N HIS A 131 6.37 -2.09 -17.13
CA HIS A 131 5.33 -1.10 -16.85
C HIS A 131 5.85 -0.10 -15.83
N VAL A 132 5.68 1.19 -16.08
CA VAL A 132 6.12 2.27 -15.20
C VAL A 132 4.98 3.24 -15.00
N ARG A 133 4.74 3.68 -13.77
CA ARG A 133 3.92 4.85 -13.46
C ARG A 133 4.73 5.86 -12.68
N PHE A 134 4.30 7.10 -12.72
CA PHE A 134 4.85 8.18 -11.92
C PHE A 134 3.80 8.74 -10.95
N ILE A 135 4.22 9.06 -9.72
CA ILE A 135 3.37 9.70 -8.71
C ILE A 135 4.11 10.92 -8.15
N HIS A 136 3.44 12.06 -8.12
CA HIS A 136 4.02 13.28 -7.57
C HIS A 136 3.66 13.45 -6.09
N LEU A 137 4.62 13.20 -5.17
CA LEU A 137 4.43 13.26 -3.72
C LEU A 137 5.28 14.34 -3.03
N SER A 138 5.89 15.28 -3.76
CA SER A 138 6.58 16.43 -3.20
C SER A 138 5.58 17.56 -2.92
N PRO A 139 5.29 17.92 -1.64
CA PRO A 139 4.13 18.75 -1.30
C PRO A 139 4.24 20.23 -1.66
N ASN A 140 5.45 20.75 -1.87
CA ASN A 140 5.68 22.16 -2.20
C ASN A 140 6.30 22.37 -3.58
N ALA A 141 6.41 21.32 -4.39
CA ALA A 141 6.82 21.42 -5.77
C ALA A 141 5.58 21.71 -6.66
N PRO A 142 5.74 22.48 -7.77
CA PRO A 142 4.68 22.68 -8.75
C PRO A 142 4.35 21.37 -9.47
N ALA A 143 3.34 21.39 -10.35
CA ALA A 143 3.12 20.27 -11.29
C ALA A 143 4.39 20.04 -12.12
N VAL A 144 4.69 18.76 -12.42
CA VAL A 144 5.93 18.35 -13.07
C VAL A 144 5.68 17.51 -14.32
N ASP A 145 6.67 17.56 -15.21
CA ASP A 145 6.86 16.63 -16.30
C ASP A 145 8.05 15.73 -15.98
N VAL A 146 7.95 14.42 -16.22
CA VAL A 146 9.09 13.51 -16.25
C VAL A 146 9.48 13.30 -17.70
N ALA A 147 10.70 13.61 -18.06
CA ALA A 147 11.20 13.56 -19.43
C ALA A 147 12.49 12.75 -19.52
N LEU A 148 12.83 12.31 -20.72
CA LEU A 148 14.18 11.86 -21.03
C LEU A 148 15.14 13.05 -20.93
N ASP A 149 16.37 12.84 -20.49
CA ASP A 149 17.39 13.91 -20.42
C ASP A 149 17.49 14.60 -21.79
N GLY A 150 17.28 15.93 -21.80
CA GLY A 150 17.20 16.76 -23.02
C GLY A 150 16.16 16.32 -24.04
N GLY A 151 15.27 15.35 -23.74
CA GLY A 151 14.38 14.68 -24.68
C GLY A 151 12.88 14.85 -24.42
N ALA A 152 12.12 13.88 -24.91
CA ALA A 152 10.65 13.88 -24.87
C ALA A 152 10.09 13.63 -23.46
N VAL A 153 8.94 14.23 -23.18
CA VAL A 153 8.17 14.00 -21.95
C VAL A 153 7.58 12.58 -21.99
N VAL A 154 7.83 11.82 -20.93
CA VAL A 154 7.31 10.46 -20.68
C VAL A 154 6.01 10.53 -19.88
N PHE A 155 6.00 11.33 -18.79
CA PHE A 155 4.82 11.60 -17.97
C PHE A 155 4.65 13.10 -17.82
N GLY A 156 3.54 13.66 -18.31
CA GLY A 156 3.35 15.10 -18.35
C GLY A 156 2.34 15.61 -17.34
N ASN A 157 2.55 16.86 -16.91
CA ASN A 157 1.64 17.68 -16.11
C ASN A 157 1.07 16.96 -14.88
N THR A 158 1.95 16.29 -14.12
CA THR A 158 1.55 15.55 -12.92
C THR A 158 1.57 16.49 -11.72
N ALA A 159 0.40 16.81 -11.18
CA ALA A 159 0.23 17.66 -10.01
C ALA A 159 0.51 16.88 -8.71
N PHE A 160 0.75 17.60 -7.61
CA PHE A 160 0.90 16.99 -6.28
C PHE A 160 -0.29 16.07 -5.94
N LYS A 161 -0.01 14.86 -5.43
CA LYS A 161 -0.95 13.75 -5.16
C LYS A 161 -1.52 13.07 -6.40
N ALA A 162 -1.17 13.49 -7.60
CA ALA A 162 -1.59 12.82 -8.82
C ALA A 162 -0.68 11.62 -9.16
N SER A 163 -1.31 10.59 -9.72
CA SER A 163 -0.65 9.38 -10.24
C SER A 163 -0.99 9.23 -11.72
N THR A 164 0.00 8.86 -12.52
CA THR A 164 -0.24 8.44 -13.91
C THR A 164 -0.73 6.98 -13.95
N ALA A 165 -1.25 6.55 -15.08
CA ALA A 165 -1.44 5.13 -15.35
C ALA A 165 -0.07 4.43 -15.54
N PHE A 166 -0.05 3.11 -15.36
CA PHE A 166 1.08 2.31 -15.77
C PHE A 166 1.24 2.34 -17.29
N THR A 167 2.41 2.76 -17.76
CA THR A 167 2.76 2.92 -19.17
C THR A 167 3.81 1.89 -19.56
N PRO A 168 3.64 1.14 -20.66
CA PRO A 168 4.66 0.20 -21.13
C PRO A 168 5.85 0.95 -21.72
N LEU A 169 7.04 0.74 -21.17
CA LEU A 169 8.32 1.21 -21.69
C LEU A 169 9.19 0.01 -22.11
N ASP A 170 10.12 0.21 -23.03
CA ASP A 170 11.10 -0.81 -23.36
C ASP A 170 11.99 -1.11 -22.15
N ALA A 171 12.43 -2.36 -21.99
CA ALA A 171 13.46 -2.65 -21.01
C ALA A 171 14.79 -1.98 -21.44
N GLY A 172 15.49 -1.37 -20.47
CA GLY A 172 16.71 -0.62 -20.75
C GLY A 172 17.03 0.36 -19.65
N THR A 173 18.09 1.13 -19.82
CA THR A 173 18.48 2.20 -18.88
C THR A 173 18.03 3.53 -19.43
N TYR A 174 17.40 4.33 -18.55
CA TYR A 174 16.83 5.62 -18.85
C TYR A 174 17.50 6.70 -18.00
N ASP A 175 17.98 7.73 -18.67
CA ASP A 175 18.35 8.98 -18.04
C ASP A 175 17.09 9.88 -18.05
N LEU A 176 16.57 10.17 -16.88
CA LEU A 176 15.33 10.90 -16.71
C LEU A 176 15.56 12.19 -15.91
N GLU A 177 14.81 13.20 -16.23
CA GLU A 177 14.75 14.44 -15.48
C GLU A 177 13.31 14.83 -15.13
N VAL A 178 13.14 15.51 -14.00
CA VAL A 178 11.86 16.10 -13.58
C VAL A 178 11.94 17.59 -13.91
N ARG A 179 11.02 18.05 -14.76
CA ARG A 179 10.90 19.46 -15.19
C ARG A 179 9.68 20.12 -14.56
N VAL A 180 9.70 21.42 -14.42
CA VAL A 180 8.47 22.17 -14.16
C VAL A 180 7.54 22.02 -15.35
N ALA A 181 6.29 21.58 -15.11
CA ALA A 181 5.33 21.21 -16.15
C ALA A 181 5.19 22.30 -17.25
N GLY A 182 5.25 21.87 -18.51
CA GLY A 182 5.15 22.74 -19.68
C GLY A 182 6.37 23.62 -19.94
N THR A 183 7.49 23.37 -19.25
CA THR A 183 8.74 24.13 -19.45
C THR A 183 9.94 23.21 -19.65
N SER A 184 11.09 23.75 -20.01
CA SER A 184 12.39 23.06 -20.04
C SER A 184 13.18 23.22 -18.75
N THR A 185 12.59 23.83 -17.70
CA THR A 185 13.30 24.05 -16.44
C THR A 185 13.39 22.74 -15.66
N VAL A 186 14.60 22.21 -15.54
CA VAL A 186 14.91 21.01 -14.76
C VAL A 186 14.87 21.33 -13.28
N ALA A 187 13.98 20.65 -12.54
CA ALA A 187 13.86 20.74 -11.09
C ALA A 187 14.68 19.65 -10.38
N LEU A 188 14.85 18.50 -11.03
CA LEU A 188 15.61 17.37 -10.50
C LEU A 188 16.14 16.54 -11.68
N ASP A 189 17.43 16.27 -11.66
CA ASP A 189 18.10 15.29 -12.51
C ASP A 189 18.17 13.96 -11.77
N LEU A 190 17.77 12.86 -12.40
CA LEU A 190 17.68 11.55 -11.76
C LEU A 190 18.90 10.71 -12.13
N ASP A 191 19.39 9.93 -11.18
CA ASP A 191 20.33 8.85 -11.50
C ASP A 191 19.71 7.90 -12.52
N PRO A 192 20.52 7.31 -13.43
CA PRO A 192 20.04 6.40 -14.46
C PRO A 192 19.23 5.24 -13.88
N ILE A 193 18.02 5.04 -14.40
CA ILE A 193 17.08 3.99 -13.95
C ILE A 193 17.10 2.83 -14.93
N THR A 194 17.43 1.63 -14.45
CA THR A 194 17.38 0.41 -15.28
C THR A 194 16.04 -0.30 -15.09
N LEU A 195 15.26 -0.37 -16.16
CA LEU A 195 14.01 -1.09 -16.26
C LEU A 195 14.24 -2.51 -16.83
N GLN A 196 13.86 -3.52 -16.08
CA GLN A 196 13.94 -4.92 -16.50
C GLN A 196 12.64 -5.37 -17.16
N ALA A 197 12.75 -6.18 -18.22
CA ALA A 197 11.60 -6.75 -18.90
C ALA A 197 10.74 -7.59 -17.93
N GLY A 198 9.41 -7.45 -18.03
CA GLY A 198 8.45 -8.16 -17.19
C GLY A 198 8.24 -7.56 -15.81
N LYS A 199 8.96 -6.50 -15.44
CA LYS A 199 8.83 -5.80 -14.14
C LYS A 199 7.85 -4.64 -14.22
N ILE A 200 7.31 -4.31 -13.04
CA ILE A 200 6.36 -3.21 -12.86
C ILE A 200 6.91 -2.27 -11.78
N TYR A 201 6.99 -0.98 -12.11
CA TYR A 201 7.64 0.02 -11.29
C TYR A 201 6.72 1.20 -10.98
N THR A 202 6.78 1.66 -9.73
CA THR A 202 6.28 2.99 -9.35
C THR A 202 7.46 3.89 -9.05
N VAL A 203 7.62 4.95 -9.83
CA VAL A 203 8.56 6.03 -9.55
C VAL A 203 7.76 7.15 -8.89
N PHE A 204 8.27 7.73 -7.81
CA PHE A 204 7.59 8.86 -7.19
C PHE A 204 8.57 9.97 -6.78
N ALA A 205 8.17 11.22 -7.05
CA ALA A 205 8.88 12.38 -6.53
C ALA A 205 8.56 12.55 -5.05
N LYS A 206 9.56 12.77 -4.22
CA LYS A 206 9.44 12.91 -2.77
C LYS A 206 10.27 14.09 -2.25
N GLY A 207 10.07 14.43 -0.99
CA GLY A 207 10.80 15.51 -0.32
C GLY A 207 10.23 16.89 -0.63
N PHE A 208 10.88 17.91 -0.12
CA PHE A 208 10.51 19.30 -0.35
C PHE A 208 11.39 19.93 -1.41
N LEU A 209 10.83 20.78 -2.27
CA LEU A 209 11.58 21.50 -3.31
C LEU A 209 12.77 22.28 -2.74
N THR A 210 12.61 22.85 -1.55
CA THR A 210 13.64 23.61 -0.82
C THR A 210 14.19 22.85 0.38
N GLY A 211 13.95 21.52 0.45
CA GLY A 211 14.43 20.66 1.51
C GLY A 211 15.93 20.41 1.43
N THR A 212 16.50 19.87 2.50
CA THR A 212 17.93 19.51 2.59
C THR A 212 18.09 18.08 3.11
N GLY A 213 19.21 17.44 2.78
CA GLY A 213 19.51 16.08 3.21
C GLY A 213 18.42 15.08 2.76
N ALA A 214 17.95 14.21 3.64
CA ALA A 214 16.93 13.20 3.31
C ALA A 214 15.59 13.81 2.91
N GLN A 215 15.31 15.06 3.31
CA GLN A 215 14.05 15.76 2.98
C GLN A 215 14.14 16.56 1.68
N ALA A 216 15.27 16.59 0.99
CA ALA A 216 15.42 17.28 -0.29
C ALA A 216 14.56 16.62 -1.37
N LEU A 217 14.12 17.43 -2.35
CA LEU A 217 13.46 16.92 -3.55
C LEU A 217 14.32 15.84 -4.19
N SER A 218 13.75 14.69 -4.39
CA SER A 218 14.39 13.52 -5.01
C SER A 218 13.32 12.56 -5.53
N ALA A 219 13.73 11.46 -6.16
CA ALA A 219 12.82 10.40 -6.54
C ALA A 219 13.16 9.08 -5.83
N GLU A 220 12.17 8.21 -5.78
CA GLU A 220 12.30 6.86 -5.26
C GLU A 220 11.59 5.88 -6.18
N ILE A 221 12.04 4.62 -6.18
CA ILE A 221 11.50 3.58 -7.04
C ILE A 221 11.01 2.42 -6.18
N ILE A 222 9.78 2.00 -6.43
CA ILE A 222 9.21 0.76 -5.90
C ILE A 222 9.12 -0.24 -7.04
N VAL A 223 9.63 -1.45 -6.83
CA VAL A 223 9.37 -2.60 -7.70
C VAL A 223 8.09 -3.26 -7.22
N ASN A 224 6.99 -3.06 -7.97
CA ASN A 224 5.68 -3.61 -7.61
C ASN A 224 5.57 -5.10 -7.96
N LYS A 225 6.32 -5.55 -8.97
CA LYS A 225 6.35 -6.97 -9.40
C LYS A 225 7.63 -7.32 -10.12
#